data_01c6524fcda974b0807a4f22bffa2edd
#
_entry.id   01c6524fcda974b0807a4f22bffa2edd
#
_cell.length_a   1.000
_cell.length_b   1.000
_cell.length_c   1.000
_cell.angle_alpha   90.00
_cell.angle_beta   90.00
_cell.angle_gamma   90.00
#
_symmetry.space_group_name_H-M   'P 1'
#
loop_
_entity.id
_entity.type
_entity.pdbx_description
1 polymer ?
#
loop_
_entity_poly.entity_id
_entity_poly.type
_entity_poly.pdbx_seq_one_letter_code
_entity_poly.pdbx_strand_id
1 'polypeptide(L)'
;MSVLRGNRYKNWAQCFAVWIPDEYRKFEAISLFKRVKEKLDEEINKNSDVICQCKTADEIKSVTENHKCAAILTVEGGAVLAGDIANLDYLSKCGVKMITLTWNDHCEVGGGSLAVEPNGLTEFGKKVVMRMAELSIAIDISHASDNLFFDVADTVTVPLVASHSNSRSVCQHRRNLTNEQFEIIKSRGGLVGLNFARDFLKNDGNKASAYDIIKHADYFLSYGGEKTVCIGTDFDGTDMPDGISGIESMESLYELFLKHNYSENLVEDIFFNNASNFFERLS
;
A
#
# COMPACT_ATOMS: atom_id res chain seq x y z
N MET A 1 12.54 9.10 -0.74
CA MET A 1 11.66 9.95 -1.60
C MET A 1 11.80 11.43 -1.23
N SER A 2 11.56 12.39 -2.15
CA SER A 2 11.67 13.82 -1.86
C SER A 2 10.36 14.53 -2.22
N VAL A 3 9.73 15.17 -1.22
CA VAL A 3 8.50 15.97 -1.41
C VAL A 3 8.74 17.11 -2.40
N LEU A 4 9.90 17.77 -2.32
CA LEU A 4 10.23 18.87 -3.23
C LEU A 4 10.37 18.42 -4.70
N ARG A 5 10.84 17.19 -4.96
CA ARG A 5 10.92 16.65 -6.33
C ARG A 5 9.55 16.28 -6.91
N GLY A 6 8.60 15.87 -6.05
CA GLY A 6 7.24 15.52 -6.45
C GLY A 6 6.29 16.72 -6.57
N ASN A 7 6.64 17.89 -6.04
CA ASN A 7 5.79 19.09 -6.00
C ASN A 7 5.41 19.65 -7.40
N ARG A 8 6.00 19.13 -8.46
CA ARG A 8 5.65 19.46 -9.85
C ARG A 8 4.39 18.76 -10.34
N TYR A 9 3.92 17.71 -9.65
CA TYR A 9 2.71 16.98 -10.04
C TYR A 9 1.46 17.71 -9.60
N LYS A 10 0.47 17.75 -10.49
CA LYS A 10 -0.77 18.52 -10.28
C LYS A 10 -1.64 17.91 -9.19
N ASN A 11 -1.80 16.59 -9.19
CA ASN A 11 -2.56 15.85 -8.20
C ASN A 11 -1.62 14.83 -7.57
N TRP A 12 -1.29 15.00 -6.30
CA TRP A 12 -0.37 14.11 -5.62
C TRP A 12 -0.85 13.75 -4.21
N ALA A 13 -1.21 12.49 -4.04
CA ALA A 13 -1.44 11.87 -2.74
C ALA A 13 -0.41 10.74 -2.54
N GLN A 14 0.15 10.64 -1.34
CA GLN A 14 1.20 9.69 -1.03
C GLN A 14 0.94 9.02 0.31
N CYS A 15 0.96 7.69 0.32
CA CYS A 15 1.01 6.91 1.56
C CYS A 15 2.43 6.99 2.14
N PHE A 16 2.54 7.46 3.38
CA PHE A 16 3.76 7.47 4.17
C PHE A 16 3.66 6.35 5.19
N ALA A 17 4.37 5.26 4.92
CA ALA A 17 4.34 4.07 5.75
C ALA A 17 5.37 4.16 6.89
N VAL A 18 4.91 3.95 8.11
CA VAL A 18 5.80 3.65 9.24
C VAL A 18 6.04 2.14 9.22
N TRP A 19 7.20 1.77 8.72
CA TRP A 19 7.62 0.37 8.68
C TRP A 19 8.08 -0.13 10.04
N ILE A 20 7.61 -1.33 10.43
CA ILE A 20 7.95 -2.03 11.65
C ILE A 20 8.72 -3.32 11.29
N PRO A 21 10.05 -3.31 11.38
CA PRO A 21 10.86 -4.50 11.13
C PRO A 21 10.48 -5.69 12.02
N ASP A 22 10.69 -6.91 11.53
CA ASP A 22 10.28 -8.14 12.23
C ASP A 22 10.96 -8.36 13.59
N GLU A 23 12.13 -7.75 13.84
CA GLU A 23 12.80 -7.78 15.14
C GLU A 23 12.16 -6.90 16.20
N TYR A 24 11.34 -5.91 15.82
CA TYR A 24 10.63 -5.04 16.76
C TYR A 24 9.32 -5.66 17.18
N ARG A 25 9.19 -5.89 18.50
CA ARG A 25 8.00 -6.55 19.09
C ARG A 25 7.51 -5.78 20.32
N LYS A 26 6.27 -6.01 20.68
CA LYS A 26 5.67 -5.47 21.91
C LYS A 26 5.91 -3.95 22.05
N PHE A 27 6.40 -3.53 23.21
CA PHE A 27 6.65 -2.12 23.51
C PHE A 27 7.62 -1.45 22.53
N GLU A 28 8.59 -2.16 21.99
CA GLU A 28 9.57 -1.60 21.04
C GLU A 28 8.92 -1.23 19.71
N ALA A 29 7.99 -2.05 19.21
CA ALA A 29 7.28 -1.78 17.95
C ALA A 29 6.42 -0.53 18.03
N ILE A 30 5.57 -0.37 19.06
CA ILE A 30 4.75 0.84 19.22
C ILE A 30 5.61 2.08 19.54
N SER A 31 6.74 1.89 20.23
CA SER A 31 7.68 2.99 20.52
C SER A 31 8.38 3.46 19.23
N LEU A 32 8.71 2.56 18.32
CA LEU A 32 9.25 2.91 17.00
C LEU A 32 8.24 3.75 16.23
N PHE A 33 6.97 3.30 16.15
CA PHE A 33 5.91 4.08 15.52
C PHE A 33 5.84 5.51 16.07
N LYS A 34 5.83 5.68 17.39
CA LYS A 34 5.73 7.00 18.04
C LYS A 34 6.87 7.93 17.61
N ARG A 35 8.12 7.42 17.62
CA ARG A 35 9.30 8.20 17.20
C ARG A 35 9.27 8.59 15.73
N VAL A 36 8.89 7.64 14.85
CA VAL A 36 8.82 7.90 13.41
C VAL A 36 7.68 8.89 13.10
N LYS A 37 6.51 8.71 13.75
CA LYS A 37 5.38 9.63 13.61
C LYS A 37 5.72 11.05 14.05
N GLU A 38 6.39 11.22 15.20
CA GLU A 38 6.87 12.52 15.67
C GLU A 38 7.79 13.18 14.63
N LYS A 39 8.71 12.40 14.06
CA LYS A 39 9.60 12.90 13.01
C LYS A 39 8.87 13.28 11.73
N LEU A 40 7.88 12.50 11.32
CA LEU A 40 7.03 12.83 10.17
C LEU A 40 6.27 14.13 10.42
N ASP A 41 5.72 14.34 11.62
CA ASP A 41 5.01 15.58 11.98
C ASP A 41 5.94 16.80 11.92
N GLU A 42 7.16 16.68 12.44
CA GLU A 42 8.17 17.74 12.33
C GLU A 42 8.45 18.11 10.87
N GLU A 43 8.64 17.09 10.02
CA GLU A 43 8.96 17.33 8.59
C GLU A 43 7.75 17.90 7.82
N ILE A 44 6.53 17.44 8.08
CA ILE A 44 5.31 18.01 7.50
C ILE A 44 5.15 19.48 7.94
N ASN A 45 5.35 19.78 9.22
CA ASN A 45 5.24 21.14 9.74
C ASN A 45 6.27 22.09 9.12
N LYS A 46 7.52 21.64 8.94
CA LYS A 46 8.57 22.43 8.26
C LYS A 46 8.28 22.72 6.79
N ASN A 47 7.54 21.83 6.12
CA ASN A 47 7.24 21.90 4.70
C ASN A 47 5.74 22.08 4.44
N SER A 48 5.01 22.76 5.35
CA SER A 48 3.54 22.90 5.30
C SER A 48 3.02 23.69 4.10
N ASP A 49 3.89 24.35 3.38
CA ASP A 49 3.62 25.01 2.09
C ASP A 49 3.45 24.00 0.94
N VAL A 50 4.05 22.81 1.03
CA VAL A 50 4.04 21.80 -0.04
C VAL A 50 3.44 20.44 0.35
N ILE A 51 3.19 20.18 1.64
CA ILE A 51 2.64 18.90 2.13
C ILE A 51 1.73 19.10 3.32
N CYS A 52 0.67 18.29 3.41
CA CYS A 52 -0.23 18.26 4.55
C CYS A 52 -0.67 16.82 4.86
N GLN A 53 -0.70 16.42 6.14
CA GLN A 53 -1.30 15.14 6.53
C GLN A 53 -2.82 15.21 6.33
N CYS A 54 -3.37 14.21 5.63
CA CYS A 54 -4.80 14.05 5.38
C CYS A 54 -5.35 12.83 6.11
N LYS A 55 -6.53 12.98 6.73
CA LYS A 55 -7.23 11.92 7.48
C LYS A 55 -8.57 11.56 6.84
N THR A 56 -9.08 12.42 5.96
CA THR A 56 -10.35 12.24 5.25
C THR A 56 -10.17 12.42 3.75
N ALA A 57 -11.11 11.93 2.96
CA ALA A 57 -11.13 12.12 1.51
C ALA A 57 -11.27 13.60 1.12
N ASP A 58 -12.10 14.35 1.84
CA ASP A 58 -12.28 15.79 1.59
C ASP A 58 -10.96 16.57 1.80
N GLU A 59 -10.17 16.18 2.83
CA GLU A 59 -8.85 16.74 3.04
C GLU A 59 -7.88 16.38 1.90
N ILE A 60 -7.87 15.10 1.45
CA ILE A 60 -7.06 14.67 0.30
C ILE A 60 -7.40 15.53 -0.92
N LYS A 61 -8.68 15.64 -1.25
CA LYS A 61 -9.16 16.43 -2.38
C LYS A 61 -8.75 17.90 -2.25
N SER A 62 -9.05 18.53 -1.13
CA SER A 62 -8.71 19.95 -0.88
C SER A 62 -7.20 20.21 -0.98
N VAL A 63 -6.37 19.31 -0.42
CA VAL A 63 -4.91 19.48 -0.43
C VAL A 63 -4.35 19.33 -1.85
N THR A 64 -4.81 18.33 -2.62
CA THR A 64 -4.36 18.12 -3.99
C THR A 64 -4.83 19.21 -4.96
N GLU A 65 -6.06 19.72 -4.81
CA GLU A 65 -6.57 20.87 -5.57
C GLU A 65 -5.74 22.16 -5.32
N ASN A 66 -5.11 22.28 -4.15
CA ASN A 66 -4.18 23.36 -3.82
C ASN A 66 -2.73 23.05 -4.19
N HIS A 67 -2.49 22.05 -5.04
CA HIS A 67 -1.17 21.64 -5.54
C HIS A 67 -0.17 21.29 -4.43
N LYS A 68 -0.65 20.74 -3.31
CA LYS A 68 0.18 20.19 -2.24
C LYS A 68 0.10 18.66 -2.26
N CYS A 69 1.11 18.03 -1.68
CA CYS A 69 1.11 16.60 -1.42
C CYS A 69 0.14 16.27 -0.28
N ALA A 70 -0.88 15.46 -0.56
CA ALA A 70 -1.72 14.87 0.47
C ALA A 70 -0.99 13.67 1.11
N ALA A 71 -0.49 13.85 2.33
CA ALA A 71 0.21 12.79 3.07
C ALA A 71 -0.80 11.91 3.82
N ILE A 72 -0.89 10.64 3.44
CA ILE A 72 -1.74 9.63 4.08
C ILE A 72 -0.84 8.79 4.99
N LEU A 73 -1.06 8.86 6.31
CA LEU A 73 -0.29 8.07 7.26
C LEU A 73 -0.74 6.61 7.23
N THR A 74 0.22 5.70 7.04
CA THR A 74 0.00 4.25 7.05
C THR A 74 1.02 3.55 7.94
N VAL A 75 0.80 2.28 8.22
CA VAL A 75 1.75 1.45 8.97
C VAL A 75 1.98 0.15 8.21
N GLU A 76 3.23 -0.24 8.07
CA GLU A 76 3.61 -1.52 7.50
C GLU A 76 4.15 -2.44 8.59
N GLY A 77 3.33 -3.41 9.00
CA GLY A 77 3.65 -4.41 10.02
C GLY A 77 2.75 -4.36 11.25
N GLY A 78 1.86 -5.36 11.38
CA GLY A 78 0.90 -5.50 12.48
C GLY A 78 1.52 -5.67 13.86
N ALA A 79 2.84 -5.94 13.94
CA ALA A 79 3.60 -5.94 15.18
C ALA A 79 3.51 -4.59 15.94
N VAL A 80 3.17 -3.49 15.26
CA VAL A 80 2.88 -2.18 15.87
C VAL A 80 1.82 -2.25 16.96
N LEU A 81 0.89 -3.20 16.86
CA LEU A 81 -0.20 -3.38 17.83
C LEU A 81 0.28 -3.97 19.17
N ALA A 82 1.48 -4.54 19.20
CA ALA A 82 2.11 -5.07 20.43
C ALA A 82 1.22 -6.10 21.19
N GLY A 83 0.29 -6.78 20.50
CA GLY A 83 -0.68 -7.69 21.09
C GLY A 83 -1.81 -7.02 21.87
N ASP A 84 -1.95 -5.71 21.80
CA ASP A 84 -3.00 -4.93 22.49
C ASP A 84 -3.90 -4.20 21.47
N ILE A 85 -5.19 -4.52 21.48
CA ILE A 85 -6.18 -3.93 20.60
C ILE A 85 -6.36 -2.42 20.83
N ALA A 86 -6.09 -1.91 22.03
CA ALA A 86 -6.17 -0.49 22.35
C ALA A 86 -5.17 0.35 21.53
N ASN A 87 -4.07 -0.25 21.08
CA ASN A 87 -3.13 0.42 20.20
C ASN A 87 -3.74 0.73 18.83
N LEU A 88 -4.73 -0.04 18.36
CA LEU A 88 -5.44 0.26 17.13
C LEU A 88 -6.26 1.57 17.23
N ASP A 89 -6.94 1.78 18.37
CA ASP A 89 -7.64 3.03 18.65
C ASP A 89 -6.67 4.22 18.75
N TYR A 90 -5.48 3.99 19.32
CA TYR A 90 -4.43 5.01 19.34
C TYR A 90 -3.93 5.37 17.93
N LEU A 91 -3.65 4.36 17.08
CA LEU A 91 -3.23 4.58 15.68
C LEU A 91 -4.30 5.33 14.87
N SER A 92 -5.57 4.98 15.06
CA SER A 92 -6.71 5.69 14.44
C SER A 92 -6.72 7.18 14.83
N LYS A 93 -6.53 7.51 16.13
CA LYS A 93 -6.45 8.90 16.62
C LYS A 93 -5.25 9.65 16.02
N CYS A 94 -4.14 8.97 15.76
CA CYS A 94 -2.98 9.54 15.05
C CYS A 94 -3.27 9.83 13.57
N GLY A 95 -4.39 9.33 13.03
CA GLY A 95 -4.79 9.48 11.64
C GLY A 95 -4.22 8.41 10.71
N VAL A 96 -3.88 7.24 11.23
CA VAL A 96 -3.50 6.08 10.41
C VAL A 96 -4.72 5.62 9.62
N LYS A 97 -4.58 5.51 8.29
CA LYS A 97 -5.66 5.15 7.36
C LYS A 97 -5.52 3.76 6.75
N MET A 98 -4.38 3.12 6.88
CA MET A 98 -4.12 1.77 6.37
C MET A 98 -3.06 1.08 7.23
N ILE A 99 -3.23 -0.22 7.49
CA ILE A 99 -2.25 -1.04 8.21
C ILE A 99 -2.04 -2.33 7.43
N THR A 100 -0.78 -2.61 7.05
CA THR A 100 -0.35 -3.90 6.52
C THR A 100 -0.25 -4.89 7.68
N LEU A 101 -0.97 -6.00 7.59
CA LEU A 101 -1.21 -6.92 8.71
C LEU A 101 0.06 -7.62 9.23
N THR A 102 1.04 -7.83 8.37
CA THR A 102 2.34 -8.43 8.71
C THR A 102 3.43 -7.72 7.91
N TRP A 103 4.68 -7.89 8.29
CA TRP A 103 5.78 -7.74 7.35
C TRP A 103 6.17 -9.14 6.85
N ASN A 104 7.45 -9.50 6.78
CA ASN A 104 7.89 -10.73 6.12
C ASN A 104 7.67 -11.99 6.96
N ASP A 105 7.78 -11.90 8.29
CA ASP A 105 7.67 -13.01 9.21
C ASP A 105 6.35 -13.01 10.00
N HIS A 106 6.23 -13.86 11.00
CA HIS A 106 5.10 -13.92 11.91
C HIS A 106 5.03 -12.67 12.81
N CYS A 107 3.81 -12.23 13.11
CA CYS A 107 3.55 -11.29 14.20
C CYS A 107 2.31 -11.74 14.98
N GLU A 108 1.87 -10.95 15.96
CA GLU A 108 0.70 -11.27 16.78
C GLU A 108 -0.60 -11.40 15.97
N VAL A 109 -0.66 -10.78 14.78
CA VAL A 109 -1.83 -10.81 13.89
C VAL A 109 -1.89 -12.09 13.06
N GLY A 110 -0.76 -12.54 12.52
CA GLY A 110 -0.69 -13.69 11.63
C GLY A 110 0.69 -13.90 11.01
N GLY A 111 0.75 -14.69 9.94
CA GLY A 111 2.00 -15.06 9.26
C GLY A 111 2.23 -14.29 7.97
N GLY A 112 3.43 -13.69 7.85
CA GLY A 112 3.90 -13.08 6.61
C GLY A 112 4.23 -14.12 5.52
N SER A 113 4.28 -13.67 4.29
CA SER A 113 4.49 -14.54 3.11
C SER A 113 5.88 -15.18 3.04
N LEU A 114 6.87 -14.61 3.74
CA LEU A 114 8.24 -15.13 3.78
C LEU A 114 8.54 -15.92 5.06
N ALA A 115 7.59 -16.00 5.99
CA ALA A 115 7.74 -16.80 7.21
C ALA A 115 7.98 -18.29 6.89
N VAL A 116 8.68 -18.94 7.79
CA VAL A 116 8.79 -20.40 7.80
C VAL A 116 7.45 -20.96 8.33
N GLU A 117 6.78 -21.82 7.57
CA GLU A 117 5.45 -22.34 7.91
C GLU A 117 4.42 -21.25 8.26
N PRO A 118 4.07 -20.37 7.30
CA PRO A 118 3.22 -19.23 7.55
C PRO A 118 1.80 -19.69 7.95
N ASN A 119 1.31 -19.21 9.09
CA ASN A 119 -0.05 -19.42 9.54
C ASN A 119 -1.02 -18.37 8.96
N GLY A 120 -2.32 -18.60 9.14
CA GLY A 120 -3.37 -17.64 8.88
C GLY A 120 -3.54 -16.61 10.02
N LEU A 121 -4.76 -16.08 10.17
CA LEU A 121 -5.11 -15.17 11.26
C LEU A 121 -5.06 -15.87 12.62
N THR A 122 -4.42 -15.22 13.58
CA THR A 122 -4.56 -15.60 15.00
C THR A 122 -5.92 -15.15 15.55
N GLU A 123 -6.30 -15.62 16.74
CA GLU A 123 -7.51 -15.11 17.42
C GLU A 123 -7.40 -13.61 17.75
N PHE A 124 -6.18 -13.11 17.98
CA PHE A 124 -5.94 -11.67 18.09
C PHE A 124 -6.11 -10.98 16.72
N GLY A 125 -5.57 -11.57 15.66
CA GLY A 125 -5.68 -11.06 14.28
C GLY A 125 -7.13 -10.91 13.82
N LYS A 126 -8.02 -11.86 14.16
CA LYS A 126 -9.47 -11.76 13.86
C LYS A 126 -10.10 -10.52 14.52
N LYS A 127 -9.77 -10.26 15.79
CA LYS A 127 -10.24 -9.05 16.50
C LYS A 127 -9.70 -7.79 15.84
N VAL A 128 -8.44 -7.82 15.41
CA VAL A 128 -7.78 -6.68 14.74
C VAL A 128 -8.49 -6.34 13.45
N VAL A 129 -8.71 -7.29 12.52
CA VAL A 129 -9.33 -6.98 11.21
C VAL A 129 -10.78 -6.53 11.36
N MET A 130 -11.54 -7.09 12.32
CA MET A 130 -12.89 -6.61 12.63
C MET A 130 -12.85 -5.17 13.16
N ARG A 131 -11.93 -4.85 14.07
CA ARG A 131 -11.81 -3.51 14.63
C ARG A 131 -11.30 -2.50 13.61
N MET A 132 -10.40 -2.88 12.68
CA MET A 132 -9.99 -2.03 11.57
C MET A 132 -11.18 -1.64 10.69
N ALA A 133 -12.06 -2.60 10.37
CA ALA A 133 -13.28 -2.34 9.60
C ALA A 133 -14.19 -1.33 10.32
N GLU A 134 -14.40 -1.47 11.64
CA GLU A 134 -15.20 -0.52 12.44
C GLU A 134 -14.58 0.90 12.48
N LEU A 135 -13.26 1.00 12.46
CA LEU A 135 -12.52 2.28 12.52
C LEU A 135 -12.28 2.90 11.14
N SER A 136 -12.78 2.31 10.06
CA SER A 136 -12.47 2.73 8.69
C SER A 136 -10.95 2.86 8.43
N ILE A 137 -10.19 1.86 8.91
CA ILE A 137 -8.76 1.67 8.60
C ILE A 137 -8.68 0.58 7.54
N ALA A 138 -8.10 0.89 6.39
CA ALA A 138 -7.92 -0.08 5.29
C ALA A 138 -7.07 -1.26 5.75
N ILE A 139 -7.54 -2.47 5.43
CA ILE A 139 -6.84 -3.72 5.72
C ILE A 139 -5.94 -4.02 4.53
N ASP A 140 -4.63 -3.85 4.71
CA ASP A 140 -3.65 -4.13 3.69
C ASP A 140 -3.07 -5.53 3.87
N ILE A 141 -3.22 -6.35 2.83
CA ILE A 141 -2.76 -7.74 2.78
C ILE A 141 -1.41 -7.89 2.07
N SER A 142 -0.77 -6.81 1.63
CA SER A 142 0.61 -6.90 1.18
C SER A 142 1.46 -7.56 2.26
N HIS A 143 2.41 -8.39 1.89
CA HIS A 143 3.15 -9.27 2.79
C HIS A 143 2.39 -10.44 3.43
N ALA A 144 1.07 -10.49 3.40
CA ALA A 144 0.32 -11.59 3.96
C ALA A 144 0.66 -12.94 3.27
N SER A 145 0.71 -14.01 4.04
CA SER A 145 0.71 -15.35 3.49
C SER A 145 -0.63 -15.65 2.79
N ASP A 146 -0.66 -16.66 1.92
CA ASP A 146 -1.92 -17.07 1.29
C ASP A 146 -2.96 -17.48 2.34
N ASN A 147 -2.54 -18.20 3.39
CA ASN A 147 -3.42 -18.59 4.50
C ASN A 147 -3.99 -17.35 5.22
N LEU A 148 -3.12 -16.35 5.53
CA LEU A 148 -3.57 -15.12 6.16
C LEU A 148 -4.55 -14.36 5.29
N PHE A 149 -4.29 -14.27 3.98
CA PHE A 149 -5.20 -13.61 3.03
C PHE A 149 -6.59 -14.22 3.07
N PHE A 150 -6.70 -15.55 2.92
CA PHE A 150 -8.01 -16.22 2.88
C PHE A 150 -8.75 -16.12 4.21
N ASP A 151 -8.05 -16.28 5.34
CA ASP A 151 -8.66 -16.10 6.67
C ASP A 151 -9.20 -14.67 6.88
N VAL A 152 -8.49 -13.64 6.37
CA VAL A 152 -8.99 -12.25 6.38
C VAL A 152 -10.23 -12.12 5.51
N ALA A 153 -10.19 -12.69 4.30
CA ALA A 153 -11.31 -12.66 3.37
C ALA A 153 -12.56 -13.35 3.95
N ASP A 154 -12.39 -14.42 4.71
CA ASP A 154 -13.49 -15.13 5.37
C ASP A 154 -13.99 -14.39 6.63
N THR A 155 -13.14 -13.61 7.28
CA THR A 155 -13.48 -12.91 8.55
C THR A 155 -14.24 -11.61 8.30
N VAL A 156 -13.92 -10.86 7.23
CA VAL A 156 -14.53 -9.56 6.93
C VAL A 156 -14.95 -9.47 5.46
N THR A 157 -15.98 -8.65 5.18
CA THR A 157 -16.49 -8.41 3.82
C THR A 157 -16.13 -7.04 3.26
N VAL A 158 -15.45 -6.20 4.05
CA VAL A 158 -14.99 -4.87 3.60
C VAL A 158 -13.98 -4.98 2.46
N PRO A 159 -13.80 -3.93 1.65
CA PRO A 159 -12.76 -3.89 0.63
C PRO A 159 -11.36 -4.13 1.23
N LEU A 160 -10.56 -4.98 0.58
CA LEU A 160 -9.18 -5.26 0.95
C LEU A 160 -8.22 -4.49 0.04
N VAL A 161 -7.04 -4.17 0.54
CA VAL A 161 -5.97 -3.53 -0.22
C VAL A 161 -4.77 -4.47 -0.29
N ALA A 162 -4.17 -4.57 -1.46
CA ALA A 162 -2.79 -5.01 -1.62
C ALA A 162 -1.98 -3.78 -2.05
N SER A 163 -1.47 -3.03 -1.09
CA SER A 163 -0.88 -1.70 -1.32
C SER A 163 0.30 -1.71 -2.29
N HIS A 164 1.06 -2.84 -2.32
CA HIS A 164 2.24 -3.03 -3.17
C HIS A 164 2.44 -4.52 -3.50
N SER A 165 1.63 -5.05 -4.44
CA SER A 165 1.68 -6.47 -4.85
C SER A 165 1.38 -6.62 -6.35
N ASN A 166 2.14 -7.49 -7.01
CA ASN A 166 2.03 -7.76 -8.44
C ASN A 166 1.28 -9.08 -8.72
N SER A 167 1.22 -9.51 -9.99
CA SER A 167 0.62 -10.79 -10.37
C SER A 167 1.61 -11.94 -10.27
N ARG A 168 1.23 -13.00 -9.54
CA ARG A 168 2.02 -14.23 -9.42
C ARG A 168 2.08 -15.01 -10.75
N SER A 169 1.10 -14.83 -11.61
CA SER A 169 1.10 -15.43 -12.95
C SER A 169 2.12 -14.80 -13.89
N VAL A 170 2.50 -13.55 -13.69
CA VAL A 170 3.54 -12.85 -14.47
C VAL A 170 4.92 -13.10 -13.89
N CYS A 171 5.06 -13.00 -12.56
CA CYS A 171 6.30 -13.29 -11.85
C CYS A 171 6.01 -14.16 -10.63
N GLN A 172 6.55 -15.39 -10.64
CA GLN A 172 6.29 -16.40 -9.60
C GLN A 172 7.05 -16.08 -8.31
N HIS A 173 6.53 -15.10 -7.59
CA HIS A 173 7.04 -14.75 -6.27
C HIS A 173 5.90 -14.79 -5.25
N ARG A 174 6.18 -15.29 -4.01
CA ARG A 174 5.13 -15.46 -2.99
C ARG A 174 4.55 -14.13 -2.47
N ARG A 175 5.23 -13.02 -2.71
CA ARG A 175 4.72 -11.66 -2.44
C ARG A 175 3.68 -11.19 -3.47
N ASN A 176 3.58 -11.85 -4.62
CA ASN A 176 2.64 -11.55 -5.68
C ASN A 176 1.32 -12.29 -5.47
N LEU A 177 0.22 -11.67 -5.92
CA LEU A 177 -1.14 -12.17 -5.79
C LEU A 177 -1.42 -13.32 -6.77
N THR A 178 -2.14 -14.32 -6.31
CA THR A 178 -2.81 -15.28 -7.18
C THR A 178 -4.00 -14.65 -7.89
N ASN A 179 -4.50 -15.28 -8.95
CA ASN A 179 -5.70 -14.81 -9.65
C ASN A 179 -6.92 -14.79 -8.73
N GLU A 180 -7.06 -15.79 -7.87
CA GLU A 180 -8.14 -15.89 -6.91
C GLU A 180 -8.11 -14.73 -5.89
N GLN A 181 -6.94 -14.41 -5.36
CA GLN A 181 -6.76 -13.26 -4.46
C GLN A 181 -7.12 -11.95 -5.16
N PHE A 182 -6.67 -11.77 -6.42
CA PHE A 182 -7.02 -10.58 -7.20
C PHE A 182 -8.53 -10.46 -7.42
N GLU A 183 -9.21 -11.56 -7.79
CA GLU A 183 -10.65 -11.57 -8.01
C GLU A 183 -11.44 -11.23 -6.72
N ILE A 184 -10.99 -11.72 -5.55
CA ILE A 184 -11.60 -11.37 -4.26
C ILE A 184 -11.44 -9.88 -3.97
N ILE A 185 -10.23 -9.32 -4.13
CA ILE A 185 -9.99 -7.88 -3.92
C ILE A 185 -10.86 -7.06 -4.85
N LYS A 186 -10.85 -7.37 -6.15
CA LYS A 186 -11.62 -6.67 -7.19
C LYS A 186 -13.13 -6.71 -6.91
N SER A 187 -13.68 -7.89 -6.63
CA SER A 187 -15.12 -8.09 -6.39
C SER A 187 -15.66 -7.29 -5.20
N ARG A 188 -14.78 -6.97 -4.25
CA ARG A 188 -15.09 -6.16 -3.06
C ARG A 188 -14.83 -4.66 -3.25
N GLY A 189 -14.42 -4.23 -4.44
CA GLY A 189 -14.05 -2.83 -4.70
C GLY A 189 -12.77 -2.39 -4.02
N GLY A 190 -11.84 -3.33 -3.78
CA GLY A 190 -10.53 -3.09 -3.19
C GLY A 190 -9.50 -2.54 -4.17
N LEU A 191 -8.25 -2.42 -3.72
CA LEU A 191 -7.12 -1.89 -4.50
C LEU A 191 -5.97 -2.88 -4.60
N VAL A 192 -5.26 -2.82 -5.73
CA VAL A 192 -3.98 -3.50 -5.95
C VAL A 192 -2.97 -2.49 -6.49
N GLY A 193 -1.98 -2.15 -5.67
CA GLY A 193 -0.87 -1.27 -6.03
C GLY A 193 0.24 -2.05 -6.74
N LEU A 194 0.62 -1.61 -7.93
CA LEU A 194 1.74 -2.17 -8.70
C LEU A 194 3.05 -1.91 -7.96
N ASN A 195 3.68 -2.96 -7.46
CA ASN A 195 4.96 -2.89 -6.76
C ASN A 195 6.11 -2.77 -7.76
N PHE A 196 7.12 -1.95 -7.43
CA PHE A 196 8.28 -1.72 -8.30
C PHE A 196 9.52 -2.52 -7.89
N ALA A 197 9.43 -3.37 -6.86
CA ALA A 197 10.54 -4.25 -6.48
C ALA A 197 10.93 -5.17 -7.64
N ARG A 198 12.21 -5.16 -8.00
CA ARG A 198 12.76 -5.93 -9.13
C ARG A 198 12.37 -7.40 -9.12
N ASP A 199 12.48 -8.02 -7.94
CA ASP A 199 12.23 -9.46 -7.75
C ASP A 199 10.73 -9.82 -7.84
N PHE A 200 9.83 -8.84 -7.70
CA PHE A 200 8.39 -9.05 -7.83
C PHE A 200 7.87 -8.73 -9.23
N LEU A 201 8.68 -8.03 -10.03
CA LEU A 201 8.37 -7.69 -11.41
C LEU A 201 8.77 -8.81 -12.39
N LYS A 202 9.87 -9.50 -12.11
CA LYS A 202 10.44 -10.47 -13.04
C LYS A 202 11.24 -11.55 -12.31
N ASN A 203 11.14 -12.81 -12.76
CA ASN A 203 11.87 -13.94 -12.16
C ASN A 203 13.41 -13.76 -12.16
N ASP A 204 13.97 -12.99 -13.10
CA ASP A 204 15.35 -12.50 -13.06
C ASP A 204 15.30 -10.99 -12.76
N GLY A 205 15.20 -10.62 -11.50
CA GLY A 205 15.04 -9.25 -11.03
C GLY A 205 16.15 -8.30 -11.52
N ASN A 206 17.36 -8.81 -11.78
CA ASN A 206 18.45 -8.02 -12.33
C ASN A 206 18.15 -7.42 -13.72
N LYS A 207 17.18 -7.99 -14.42
CA LYS A 207 16.72 -7.52 -15.75
C LYS A 207 15.34 -6.86 -15.70
N ALA A 208 14.85 -6.51 -14.52
CA ALA A 208 13.58 -5.82 -14.38
C ALA A 208 13.69 -4.36 -14.85
N SER A 209 12.66 -3.88 -15.53
CA SER A 209 12.58 -2.54 -16.08
C SER A 209 11.16 -1.97 -15.91
N ALA A 210 10.98 -0.68 -16.19
CA ALA A 210 9.67 -0.02 -16.18
C ALA A 210 8.63 -0.74 -17.09
N TYR A 211 9.06 -1.42 -18.15
CA TYR A 211 8.16 -2.22 -18.99
C TYR A 211 7.56 -3.44 -18.27
N ASP A 212 8.26 -3.98 -17.28
CA ASP A 212 7.74 -5.11 -16.53
C ASP A 212 6.60 -4.69 -15.59
N ILE A 213 6.55 -3.40 -15.16
CA ILE A 213 5.39 -2.81 -14.45
C ILE A 213 4.13 -2.86 -15.34
N ILE A 214 4.28 -2.48 -16.61
CA ILE A 214 3.17 -2.51 -17.58
C ILE A 214 2.65 -3.93 -17.80
N LYS A 215 3.51 -4.94 -17.84
CA LYS A 215 3.06 -6.34 -17.98
C LYS A 215 2.16 -6.79 -16.84
N HIS A 216 2.45 -6.37 -15.61
CA HIS A 216 1.58 -6.65 -14.48
C HIS A 216 0.27 -5.88 -14.56
N ALA A 217 0.30 -4.61 -15.00
CA ALA A 217 -0.89 -3.83 -15.26
C ALA A 217 -1.76 -4.49 -16.34
N ASP A 218 -1.19 -4.85 -17.51
CA ASP A 218 -1.88 -5.55 -18.60
C ASP A 218 -2.56 -6.82 -18.10
N TYR A 219 -1.84 -7.58 -17.26
CA TYR A 219 -2.38 -8.81 -16.72
C TYR A 219 -3.62 -8.56 -15.85
N PHE A 220 -3.54 -7.66 -14.89
CA PHE A 220 -4.67 -7.32 -14.02
C PHE A 220 -5.84 -6.69 -14.79
N LEU A 221 -5.56 -5.86 -15.80
CA LEU A 221 -6.58 -5.26 -16.66
C LEU A 221 -7.29 -6.31 -17.52
N SER A 222 -6.58 -7.36 -17.97
CA SER A 222 -7.19 -8.49 -18.69
C SER A 222 -8.21 -9.27 -17.84
N TYR A 223 -8.17 -9.10 -16.51
CA TYR A 223 -9.13 -9.61 -15.54
C TYR A 223 -10.16 -8.55 -15.08
N GLY A 224 -10.28 -7.41 -15.81
CA GLY A 224 -11.25 -6.36 -15.49
C GLY A 224 -10.82 -5.49 -14.28
N GLY A 225 -9.54 -5.20 -14.17
CA GLY A 225 -8.93 -4.47 -13.06
C GLY A 225 -8.91 -2.95 -13.18
N GLU A 226 -9.63 -2.35 -14.15
CA GLU A 226 -9.54 -0.92 -14.48
C GLU A 226 -9.84 0.01 -13.28
N LYS A 227 -10.68 -0.46 -12.34
CA LYS A 227 -11.05 0.28 -11.13
C LYS A 227 -10.37 -0.25 -9.86
N THR A 228 -9.44 -1.19 -10.02
CA THR A 228 -8.77 -1.89 -8.91
C THR A 228 -7.27 -1.60 -8.87
N VAL A 229 -6.65 -1.47 -10.06
CA VAL A 229 -5.19 -1.27 -10.16
C VAL A 229 -4.82 0.17 -9.86
N CYS A 230 -3.78 0.36 -9.05
CA CYS A 230 -3.17 1.66 -8.77
C CYS A 230 -1.64 1.56 -8.69
N ILE A 231 -0.97 2.67 -8.42
CA ILE A 231 0.48 2.70 -8.21
C ILE A 231 0.79 2.38 -6.74
N GLY A 232 1.69 1.40 -6.52
CA GLY A 232 2.17 0.96 -5.21
C GLY A 232 3.69 0.82 -5.18
N THR A 233 4.40 1.91 -5.36
CA THR A 233 5.82 1.97 -5.76
C THR A 233 6.79 1.24 -4.85
N ASP A 234 6.51 1.19 -3.56
CA ASP A 234 7.46 0.72 -2.54
C ASP A 234 8.79 1.53 -2.55
N PHE A 235 8.70 2.84 -2.86
CA PHE A 235 9.85 3.74 -2.85
C PHE A 235 10.50 3.79 -1.45
N ASP A 236 11.80 3.79 -1.43
CA ASP A 236 12.69 3.73 -0.26
C ASP A 236 12.67 2.37 0.47
N GLY A 237 11.79 1.42 0.12
CA GLY A 237 11.69 0.09 0.71
C GLY A 237 12.38 -1.01 -0.10
N THR A 238 12.71 -0.76 -1.39
CA THR A 238 13.25 -1.79 -2.27
C THR A 238 14.13 -1.21 -3.40
N ASP A 239 14.82 -2.10 -4.12
CA ASP A 239 15.59 -1.74 -5.30
C ASP A 239 14.66 -1.53 -6.51
N MET A 240 14.78 -0.35 -7.15
CA MET A 240 13.96 0.04 -8.28
C MET A 240 14.39 -0.63 -9.60
N PRO A 241 13.47 -0.91 -10.53
CA PRO A 241 13.77 -1.47 -11.84
C PRO A 241 14.43 -0.42 -12.75
N ASP A 242 15.06 -0.87 -13.82
CA ASP A 242 15.70 0.02 -14.79
C ASP A 242 14.66 0.98 -15.39
N GLY A 243 15.02 2.27 -15.42
CA GLY A 243 14.15 3.36 -15.87
C GLY A 243 13.35 4.05 -14.75
N ILE A 244 13.42 3.55 -13.51
CA ILE A 244 12.82 4.17 -12.32
C ILE A 244 13.92 4.52 -11.33
N SER A 245 14.01 5.78 -10.94
CA SER A 245 14.99 6.29 -9.96
C SER A 245 14.35 6.90 -8.70
N GLY A 246 13.03 7.11 -8.73
CA GLY A 246 12.25 7.71 -7.65
C GLY A 246 11.03 8.44 -8.17
N ILE A 247 10.46 9.32 -7.35
CA ILE A 247 9.24 10.07 -7.68
C ILE A 247 9.36 10.87 -8.99
N GLU A 248 10.55 11.33 -9.33
CA GLU A 248 10.84 12.05 -10.58
C GLU A 248 10.62 11.22 -11.84
N SER A 249 10.61 9.90 -11.74
CA SER A 249 10.37 8.99 -12.87
C SER A 249 8.89 8.76 -13.18
N MET A 250 7.98 9.26 -12.35
CA MET A 250 6.54 8.99 -12.50
C MET A 250 5.96 9.57 -13.78
N GLU A 251 6.45 10.73 -14.23
CA GLU A 251 6.05 11.32 -15.52
C GLU A 251 6.47 10.44 -16.70
N SER A 252 7.72 9.94 -16.68
CA SER A 252 8.19 9.03 -17.74
C SER A 252 7.44 7.70 -17.73
N LEU A 253 7.03 7.21 -16.56
CA LEU A 253 6.21 6.01 -16.44
C LEU A 253 4.79 6.28 -16.98
N TYR A 254 4.18 7.41 -16.64
CA TYR A 254 2.88 7.84 -17.19
C TYR A 254 2.90 7.87 -18.73
N GLU A 255 3.91 8.51 -19.33
CA GLU A 255 4.13 8.55 -20.76
C GLU A 255 4.36 7.13 -21.37
N LEU A 256 4.98 6.23 -20.61
CA LEU A 256 5.19 4.85 -21.06
C LEU A 256 3.85 4.09 -21.15
N PHE A 257 2.92 4.29 -20.23
CA PHE A 257 1.56 3.73 -20.30
C PHE A 257 0.81 4.27 -21.55
N LEU A 258 0.87 5.58 -21.82
CA LEU A 258 0.26 6.17 -23.03
C LEU A 258 0.84 5.58 -24.31
N LYS A 259 2.16 5.39 -24.38
CA LYS A 259 2.84 4.76 -25.53
C LYS A 259 2.45 3.30 -25.73
N HIS A 260 1.96 2.62 -24.68
CA HIS A 260 1.38 1.28 -24.75
C HIS A 260 -0.11 1.26 -25.11
N ASN A 261 -0.64 2.34 -25.65
CA ASN A 261 -2.03 2.53 -26.09
C ASN A 261 -3.07 2.46 -24.95
N TYR A 262 -2.69 2.74 -23.71
CA TYR A 262 -3.66 3.02 -22.67
C TYR A 262 -4.34 4.37 -22.95
N SER A 263 -5.66 4.47 -22.75
CA SER A 263 -6.32 5.77 -22.79
C SER A 263 -5.85 6.65 -21.63
N GLU A 264 -5.80 7.96 -21.84
CA GLU A 264 -5.40 8.93 -20.81
C GLU A 264 -6.25 8.76 -19.53
N ASN A 265 -7.57 8.59 -19.66
CA ASN A 265 -8.46 8.35 -18.52
C ASN A 265 -8.07 7.09 -17.71
N LEU A 266 -7.67 6.00 -18.38
CA LEU A 266 -7.25 4.79 -17.68
C LEU A 266 -5.93 5.00 -16.96
N VAL A 267 -4.99 5.75 -17.55
CA VAL A 267 -3.72 6.08 -16.90
C VAL A 267 -3.96 6.98 -15.69
N GLU A 268 -4.83 7.98 -15.78
CA GLU A 268 -5.23 8.82 -14.65
C GLU A 268 -5.91 7.99 -13.55
N ASP A 269 -6.75 7.02 -13.90
CA ASP A 269 -7.38 6.11 -12.94
C ASP A 269 -6.31 5.30 -12.18
N ILE A 270 -5.34 4.72 -12.88
CA ILE A 270 -4.26 3.92 -12.27
C ILE A 270 -3.34 4.79 -11.41
N PHE A 271 -3.00 5.99 -11.87
CA PHE A 271 -2.03 6.85 -11.17
C PHE A 271 -2.63 7.61 -10.00
N PHE A 272 -3.95 7.89 -10.01
CA PHE A 272 -4.55 8.72 -8.97
C PHE A 272 -5.99 8.32 -8.60
N ASN A 273 -6.92 8.25 -9.58
CA ASN A 273 -8.34 8.23 -9.26
C ASN A 273 -8.79 6.98 -8.52
N ASN A 274 -8.26 5.79 -8.85
CA ASN A 274 -8.65 4.54 -8.20
C ASN A 274 -8.34 4.57 -6.70
N ALA A 275 -7.14 5.03 -6.32
CA ALA A 275 -6.76 5.16 -4.91
C ALA A 275 -7.56 6.27 -4.21
N SER A 276 -7.73 7.43 -4.84
CA SER A 276 -8.54 8.53 -4.29
C SER A 276 -9.98 8.10 -4.01
N ASN A 277 -10.64 7.48 -4.99
CA ASN A 277 -12.00 6.97 -4.85
C ASN A 277 -12.12 5.86 -3.79
N PHE A 278 -11.07 5.05 -3.59
CA PHE A 278 -11.05 4.06 -2.53
C PHE A 278 -11.07 4.73 -1.14
N PHE A 279 -10.20 5.70 -0.90
CA PHE A 279 -10.16 6.43 0.37
C PHE A 279 -11.44 7.24 0.62
N GLU A 280 -12.11 7.71 -0.45
CA GLU A 280 -13.43 8.35 -0.33
C GLU A 280 -14.49 7.40 0.21
N ARG A 281 -14.51 6.16 -0.25
CA ARG A 281 -15.46 5.13 0.24
C ARG A 281 -15.11 4.58 1.63
N LEU A 282 -13.87 4.71 2.06
CA LEU A 282 -13.40 4.28 3.37
C LEU A 282 -13.77 5.26 4.48
N SER A 283 -14.11 6.50 4.13
CA SER A 283 -14.33 7.63 5.07
C SER A 283 -15.71 7.60 5.70
#